data_8de9f0c489ee12b16e7ddd66aebb7e42
#
_entry.id   8de9f0c489ee12b16e7ddd66aebb7e42
#
_cell.length_a   1.000
_cell.length_b   1.000
_cell.length_c   1.000
_cell.angle_alpha   90.00
_cell.angle_beta   90.00
_cell.angle_gamma   90.00
#
_symmetry.space_group_name_H-M   'P 1'
#
loop_
_entity.id
_entity.type
_entity.pdbx_description
1 polymer ?
#
loop_
_entity_poly.entity_id
_entity_poly.type
_entity_poly.pdbx_seq_one_letter_code
_entity_poly.pdbx_strand_id
1 'polypeptide(L)'
;MDVALFDFELPQDRIALRPARPRDSARMLQVEGGRISDRTILDLPRLLRPGDVLVFNDTRVIPAQLEGRRGEVAIGATLHKREGLRAWRAFVRNAKRLKEGDRVDFEAGVAASVVEKGADGSVLLHFHGDELIEVVLERAGRMPLPYRSCPIRHAFCVEPCRRP
;
A
#
# COMPACT_ATOMS: atom_id res chain seq x y z
N MET A 1 18.44 21.40 -0.49
CA MET A 1 18.67 20.59 -1.72
C MET A 1 17.40 20.70 -2.54
N ASP A 2 17.53 21.08 -3.80
CA ASP A 2 16.37 21.22 -4.69
C ASP A 2 15.86 19.83 -5.10
N VAL A 3 14.57 19.57 -4.88
CA VAL A 3 13.93 18.28 -5.21
C VAL A 3 13.89 18.04 -6.71
N ALA A 4 13.85 19.10 -7.52
CA ALA A 4 13.86 19.01 -8.97
C ALA A 4 15.13 18.34 -9.53
N LEU A 5 16.24 18.32 -8.78
CA LEU A 5 17.47 17.60 -9.16
C LEU A 5 17.31 16.08 -9.19
N PHE A 6 16.22 15.55 -8.59
CA PHE A 6 15.90 14.13 -8.57
C PHE A 6 14.77 13.78 -9.53
N ASP A 7 14.26 14.76 -10.29
CA ASP A 7 13.22 14.52 -11.27
C ASP A 7 13.83 13.94 -12.54
N PHE A 8 13.25 12.84 -13.02
CA PHE A 8 13.69 12.15 -14.24
C PHE A 8 12.52 11.40 -14.87
N GLU A 9 12.61 11.17 -16.16
CA GLU A 9 11.66 10.34 -16.87
C GLU A 9 11.91 8.86 -16.53
N LEU A 10 10.95 8.23 -15.85
CA LEU A 10 11.00 6.80 -15.51
C LEU A 10 10.25 6.00 -16.60
N PRO A 11 10.97 5.22 -17.45
CA PRO A 11 10.34 4.36 -18.45
C PRO A 11 9.48 3.28 -17.77
N GLN A 12 8.32 2.99 -18.36
CA GLN A 12 7.35 2.03 -17.80
C GLN A 12 7.91 0.60 -17.70
N ASP A 13 8.79 0.20 -18.61
CA ASP A 13 9.46 -1.10 -18.61
C ASP A 13 10.45 -1.27 -17.45
N ARG A 14 10.86 -0.18 -16.80
CA ARG A 14 11.74 -0.19 -15.62
C ARG A 14 10.99 -0.36 -14.31
N ILE A 15 9.67 -0.33 -14.33
CA ILE A 15 8.83 -0.54 -13.14
C ILE A 15 8.56 -2.03 -12.97
N ALA A 16 9.13 -2.63 -11.93
CA ALA A 16 8.88 -4.03 -11.61
C ALA A 16 7.43 -4.23 -11.12
N LEU A 17 6.67 -5.06 -11.84
CA LEU A 17 5.27 -5.37 -11.51
C LEU A 17 5.14 -6.62 -10.63
N ARG A 18 6.22 -7.40 -10.51
CA ARG A 18 6.29 -8.64 -9.72
C ARG A 18 7.64 -8.75 -9.02
N PRO A 19 7.70 -9.38 -7.85
CA PRO A 19 8.97 -9.70 -7.23
C PRO A 19 9.76 -10.71 -8.07
N ALA A 20 11.10 -10.68 -7.96
CA ALA A 20 11.95 -11.69 -8.57
C ALA A 20 11.62 -13.09 -8.01
N ARG A 21 11.76 -14.10 -8.85
CA ARG A 21 11.61 -15.51 -8.47
C ARG A 21 12.80 -16.30 -9.02
N PRO A 22 13.62 -16.93 -8.13
CA PRO A 22 13.54 -16.87 -6.66
C PRO A 22 13.79 -15.46 -6.10
N ARG A 23 13.42 -15.21 -4.84
CA ARG A 23 13.46 -13.85 -4.26
C ARG A 23 14.87 -13.26 -4.21
N ASP A 24 15.85 -14.08 -3.98
CA ASP A 24 17.26 -13.75 -3.87
C ASP A 24 17.94 -13.47 -5.23
N SER A 25 17.28 -13.80 -6.36
CA SER A 25 17.71 -13.35 -7.70
C SER A 25 17.39 -11.87 -7.96
N ALA A 26 16.79 -11.18 -6.98
CA ALA A 26 16.51 -9.74 -7.12
C ALA A 26 17.81 -8.96 -7.33
N ARG A 27 17.74 -7.95 -8.20
CA ARG A 27 18.86 -7.07 -8.49
C ARG A 27 19.19 -6.21 -7.27
N MET A 28 20.46 -5.98 -7.06
CA MET A 28 21.02 -5.15 -6.02
C MET A 28 22.00 -4.16 -6.63
N LEU A 29 21.91 -2.89 -6.24
CA LEU A 29 22.87 -1.86 -6.61
C LEU A 29 23.89 -1.72 -5.49
N GLN A 30 25.16 -2.00 -5.79
CA GLN A 30 26.28 -1.76 -4.87
C GLN A 30 26.87 -0.40 -5.17
N VAL A 31 26.99 0.44 -4.14
CA VAL A 31 27.68 1.75 -4.21
C VAL A 31 28.83 1.72 -3.22
N GLU A 32 30.06 1.76 -3.72
CA GLU A 32 31.27 1.72 -2.89
C GLU A 32 32.31 2.69 -3.43
N GLY A 33 32.78 3.62 -2.61
CA GLY A 33 33.79 4.60 -2.99
C GLY A 33 33.43 5.43 -4.25
N GLY A 34 32.14 5.71 -4.46
CA GLY A 34 31.63 6.41 -5.65
C GLY A 34 31.49 5.54 -6.91
N ARG A 35 31.83 4.27 -6.83
CA ARG A 35 31.60 3.29 -7.92
C ARG A 35 30.25 2.63 -7.75
N ILE A 36 29.57 2.47 -8.86
CA ILE A 36 28.26 1.79 -8.94
C ILE A 36 28.44 0.46 -9.67
N SER A 37 27.92 -0.61 -9.10
CA SER A 37 27.98 -1.95 -9.68
C SER A 37 26.65 -2.66 -9.57
N ASP A 38 26.20 -3.29 -10.64
CA ASP A 38 25.04 -4.16 -10.64
C ASP A 38 25.41 -5.54 -10.05
N ARG A 39 24.60 -5.97 -9.09
CA ARG A 39 24.72 -7.24 -8.35
C ARG A 39 23.34 -7.90 -8.23
N THR A 40 23.33 -9.03 -7.57
CA THR A 40 22.11 -9.70 -7.10
C THR A 40 22.17 -9.88 -5.58
N ILE A 41 21.05 -10.18 -4.96
CA ILE A 41 21.01 -10.48 -3.51
C ILE A 41 21.85 -11.71 -3.18
N LEU A 42 22.01 -12.65 -4.12
CA LEU A 42 22.91 -13.81 -3.97
C LEU A 42 24.38 -13.42 -3.75
N ASP A 43 24.79 -12.26 -4.20
CA ASP A 43 26.16 -11.78 -4.01
C ASP A 43 26.39 -11.17 -2.62
N LEU A 44 25.33 -10.82 -1.89
CA LEU A 44 25.39 -10.10 -0.62
C LEU A 44 26.29 -10.79 0.41
N PRO A 45 26.23 -12.12 0.65
CA PRO A 45 27.07 -12.80 1.63
C PRO A 45 28.58 -12.66 1.35
N ARG A 46 28.97 -12.47 0.09
CA ARG A 46 30.37 -12.29 -0.32
C ARG A 46 30.87 -10.86 -0.17
N LEU A 47 29.94 -9.90 -0.07
CA LEU A 47 30.24 -8.48 0.08
C LEU A 47 30.35 -8.07 1.54
N LEU A 48 29.71 -8.82 2.43
CA LEU A 48 29.68 -8.55 3.87
C LEU A 48 30.97 -9.01 4.55
N ARG A 49 31.40 -8.24 5.55
CA ARG A 49 32.57 -8.50 6.38
C ARG A 49 32.15 -8.61 7.86
N PRO A 50 32.91 -9.36 8.68
CA PRO A 50 32.70 -9.33 10.12
C PRO A 50 32.70 -7.90 10.66
N GLY A 51 31.67 -7.51 11.41
CA GLY A 51 31.49 -6.16 11.94
C GLY A 51 30.61 -5.24 11.10
N ASP A 52 30.21 -5.63 9.89
CA ASP A 52 29.22 -4.88 9.13
C ASP A 52 27.85 -4.91 9.82
N VAL A 53 27.14 -3.79 9.76
CA VAL A 53 25.80 -3.64 10.32
C VAL A 53 24.79 -3.58 9.18
N LEU A 54 23.83 -4.50 9.19
CA LEU A 54 22.74 -4.53 8.23
C LEU A 54 21.51 -3.82 8.81
N VAL A 55 21.00 -2.82 8.11
CA VAL A 55 19.80 -2.10 8.50
C VAL A 55 18.66 -2.48 7.54
N PHE A 56 17.60 -3.05 8.08
CA PHE A 56 16.41 -3.44 7.34
C PHE A 56 15.19 -2.67 7.79
N ASN A 57 14.24 -2.50 6.87
CA ASN A 57 12.92 -2.05 7.23
C ASN A 57 12.10 -3.25 7.73
N ASP A 58 11.74 -3.23 9.01
CA ASP A 58 10.90 -4.24 9.67
C ASP A 58 9.42 -3.83 9.74
N THR A 59 9.06 -2.72 9.10
CA THR A 59 7.69 -2.23 9.07
C THR A 59 6.79 -3.17 8.27
N ARG A 60 5.77 -3.69 8.94
CA ARG A 60 4.71 -4.46 8.27
C ARG A 60 3.70 -3.49 7.65
N VAL A 61 3.55 -3.55 6.34
CA VAL A 61 2.48 -2.82 5.64
C VAL A 61 1.16 -3.55 5.89
N ILE A 62 0.17 -2.84 6.42
CA ILE A 62 -1.19 -3.38 6.60
C ILE A 62 -1.95 -3.32 5.27
N PRO A 63 -2.86 -4.28 5.01
CA PRO A 63 -3.71 -4.28 3.81
C PRO A 63 -4.81 -3.22 3.92
N ALA A 64 -4.44 -1.96 3.92
CA ALA A 64 -5.28 -0.83 4.29
C ALA A 64 -6.23 -0.35 3.20
N GLN A 65 -6.24 -0.99 2.02
CA GLN A 65 -7.14 -0.61 0.93
C GLN A 65 -8.40 -1.49 0.94
N LEU A 66 -9.55 -0.85 1.02
CA LEU A 66 -10.87 -1.47 0.97
C LEU A 66 -11.60 -1.05 -0.30
N GLU A 67 -12.23 -2.01 -0.96
CA GLU A 67 -13.14 -1.75 -2.09
C GLU A 67 -14.57 -2.00 -1.62
N GLY A 68 -15.49 -1.14 -2.07
CA GLY A 68 -16.89 -1.21 -1.66
C GLY A 68 -17.80 -0.36 -2.53
N ARG A 69 -19.01 -0.14 -2.05
CA ARG A 69 -20.04 0.61 -2.76
C ARG A 69 -20.88 1.48 -1.82
N ARG A 70 -21.37 2.60 -2.37
CA ARG A 70 -22.52 3.33 -1.86
C ARG A 70 -23.63 3.27 -2.91
N GLY A 71 -24.60 2.39 -2.71
CA GLY A 71 -25.55 2.04 -3.79
C GLY A 71 -24.79 1.57 -5.02
N GLU A 72 -25.04 2.19 -6.17
CA GLU A 72 -24.37 1.84 -7.43
C GLU A 72 -22.96 2.46 -7.59
N VAL A 73 -22.57 3.37 -6.71
CA VAL A 73 -21.28 4.06 -6.82
C VAL A 73 -20.15 3.23 -6.22
N ALA A 74 -19.16 2.88 -7.02
CA ALA A 74 -17.95 2.20 -6.54
C ALA A 74 -17.11 3.17 -5.69
N ILE A 75 -16.72 2.72 -4.50
CA ILE A 75 -15.93 3.46 -3.52
C ILE A 75 -14.69 2.64 -3.20
N GLY A 76 -13.51 3.25 -3.30
CA GLY A 76 -12.27 2.68 -2.81
C GLY A 76 -11.74 3.52 -1.66
N ALA A 77 -11.44 2.93 -0.51
CA ALA A 77 -10.92 3.63 0.66
C ALA A 77 -9.53 3.09 1.03
N THR A 78 -8.54 3.97 1.16
CA THR A 78 -7.21 3.63 1.67
C THR A 78 -7.06 4.24 3.05
N LEU A 79 -7.07 3.41 4.08
CA LEU A 79 -6.94 3.84 5.47
C LEU A 79 -5.49 4.29 5.71
N HIS A 80 -5.31 5.45 6.36
CA HIS A 80 -3.96 5.97 6.61
C HIS A 80 -3.74 6.43 8.04
N LYS A 81 -4.80 6.74 8.79
CA LYS A 81 -4.67 7.20 10.19
C LYS A 81 -5.80 6.68 11.04
N ARG A 82 -5.43 6.02 12.15
CA ARG A 82 -6.38 5.61 13.17
C ARG A 82 -6.71 6.81 14.07
N GLU A 83 -7.99 7.08 14.28
CA GLU A 83 -8.46 8.12 15.20
C GLU A 83 -9.26 7.55 16.38
N GLY A 84 -9.63 6.27 16.33
CA GLY A 84 -10.33 5.58 17.40
C GLY A 84 -10.36 4.07 17.19
N LEU A 85 -11.04 3.34 18.06
CA LEU A 85 -11.15 1.89 17.94
C LEU A 85 -11.81 1.48 16.61
N ARG A 86 -12.77 2.26 16.15
CA ARG A 86 -13.53 2.01 14.91
C ARG A 86 -13.53 3.20 13.96
N ALA A 87 -12.79 4.26 14.28
CA ALA A 87 -12.72 5.48 13.51
C ALA A 87 -11.35 5.59 12.81
N TRP A 88 -11.37 5.67 11.48
CA TRP A 88 -10.19 5.77 10.65
C TRP A 88 -10.34 6.82 9.58
N ARG A 89 -9.30 7.63 9.39
CA ARG A 89 -9.19 8.50 8.21
C ARG A 89 -8.71 7.70 7.01
N ALA A 90 -9.33 7.97 5.89
CA ALA A 90 -9.05 7.31 4.63
C ALA A 90 -8.96 8.32 3.48
N PHE A 91 -8.09 8.07 2.53
CA PHE A 91 -8.21 8.66 1.20
C PHE A 91 -9.22 7.84 0.39
N VAL A 92 -10.26 8.51 -0.11
CA VAL A 92 -11.39 7.82 -0.73
C VAL A 92 -11.49 8.17 -2.21
N ARG A 93 -11.44 7.14 -3.06
CA ARG A 93 -11.77 7.28 -4.47
C ARG A 93 -13.28 7.56 -4.61
N ASN A 94 -13.64 8.54 -5.43
CA ASN A 94 -15.01 9.05 -5.58
C ASN A 94 -15.57 9.72 -4.31
N ALA A 95 -14.73 10.26 -3.42
CA ALA A 95 -15.15 10.96 -2.20
C ALA A 95 -16.16 12.10 -2.46
N LYS A 96 -16.15 12.71 -3.65
CA LYS A 96 -17.12 13.73 -4.04
C LYS A 96 -18.57 13.21 -4.08
N ARG A 97 -18.74 11.89 -4.21
CA ARG A 97 -20.06 11.23 -4.22
C ARG A 97 -20.55 10.86 -2.83
N LEU A 98 -19.73 11.02 -1.80
CA LEU A 98 -20.07 10.76 -0.40
C LEU A 98 -20.51 12.03 0.30
N LYS A 99 -21.48 11.88 1.20
CA LYS A 99 -21.92 12.89 2.15
C LYS A 99 -21.75 12.35 3.58
N GLU A 100 -21.67 13.23 4.55
CA GLU A 100 -21.73 12.85 5.96
C GLU A 100 -23.02 12.11 6.25
N GLY A 101 -22.93 11.05 7.04
CA GLY A 101 -24.02 10.12 7.32
C GLY A 101 -24.20 9.01 6.28
N ASP A 102 -23.57 9.08 5.11
CA ASP A 102 -23.67 8.00 4.11
C ASP A 102 -23.05 6.70 4.65
N ARG A 103 -23.71 5.59 4.36
CA ARG A 103 -23.19 4.25 4.58
C ARG A 103 -22.47 3.78 3.32
N VAL A 104 -21.30 3.19 3.53
CA VAL A 104 -20.52 2.50 2.51
C VAL A 104 -20.40 1.03 2.91
N ASP A 105 -20.80 0.15 2.01
CA ASP A 105 -20.68 -1.30 2.18
C ASP A 105 -19.44 -1.77 1.42
N PHE A 106 -18.47 -2.29 2.16
CA PHE A 106 -17.22 -2.84 1.64
C PHE A 106 -17.32 -4.34 1.42
N GLU A 107 -16.34 -4.92 0.73
CA GLU A 107 -16.22 -6.37 0.55
C GLU A 107 -16.16 -7.10 1.91
N ALA A 108 -16.42 -8.42 1.87
CA ALA A 108 -16.43 -9.30 3.05
C ALA A 108 -17.41 -8.88 4.18
N GLY A 109 -18.52 -8.20 3.83
CA GLY A 109 -19.55 -7.82 4.79
C GLY A 109 -19.18 -6.68 5.74
N VAL A 110 -18.14 -5.94 5.42
CA VAL A 110 -17.69 -4.78 6.19
C VAL A 110 -18.48 -3.54 5.78
N ALA A 111 -18.92 -2.74 6.76
CA ALA A 111 -19.61 -1.49 6.50
C ALA A 111 -19.07 -0.36 7.36
N ALA A 112 -19.13 0.87 6.84
CA ALA A 112 -18.77 2.06 7.59
C ALA A 112 -19.70 3.22 7.25
N SER A 113 -19.86 4.14 8.19
CA SER A 113 -20.51 5.43 7.96
C SER A 113 -19.48 6.53 7.77
N VAL A 114 -19.77 7.45 6.88
CA VAL A 114 -19.01 8.68 6.70
C VAL A 114 -19.34 9.62 7.86
N VAL A 115 -18.36 9.96 8.66
CA VAL A 115 -18.52 10.87 9.81
C VAL A 115 -18.23 12.31 9.40
N GLU A 116 -17.13 12.52 8.70
CA GLU A 116 -16.62 13.84 8.36
C GLU A 116 -15.82 13.79 7.06
N LYS A 117 -15.80 14.88 6.33
CA LYS A 117 -14.92 15.07 5.17
C LYS A 117 -13.90 16.15 5.48
N GLY A 118 -12.62 15.79 5.54
CA GLY A 118 -11.53 16.71 5.79
C GLY A 118 -11.27 17.66 4.62
N ALA A 119 -10.75 18.85 4.92
CA ALA A 119 -10.35 19.83 3.92
C ALA A 119 -9.18 19.35 3.04
N ASP A 120 -8.40 18.40 3.54
CA ASP A 120 -7.28 17.72 2.85
C ASP A 120 -7.74 16.63 1.86
N GLY A 121 -9.05 16.45 1.72
CA GLY A 121 -9.67 15.40 0.88
C GLY A 121 -9.76 14.05 1.57
N SER A 122 -9.34 13.92 2.83
CA SER A 122 -9.57 12.72 3.62
C SER A 122 -11.04 12.60 4.04
N VAL A 123 -11.45 11.37 4.38
CA VAL A 123 -12.78 11.07 4.90
C VAL A 123 -12.61 10.30 6.20
N LEU A 124 -13.27 10.72 7.26
CA LEU A 124 -13.36 9.97 8.51
C LEU A 124 -14.48 8.94 8.38
N LEU A 125 -14.09 7.67 8.46
CA LEU A 125 -15.00 6.52 8.43
C LEU A 125 -15.14 5.93 9.82
N HIS A 126 -16.37 5.65 10.23
CA HIS A 126 -16.70 4.89 11.43
C HIS A 126 -17.20 3.50 11.03
N PHE A 127 -16.43 2.47 11.30
CA PHE A 127 -16.74 1.08 10.96
C PHE A 127 -17.79 0.49 11.90
N HIS A 128 -18.70 -0.29 11.33
CA HIS A 128 -19.73 -1.02 12.05
C HIS A 128 -19.26 -2.43 12.43
N GLY A 129 -19.95 -3.04 13.44
CA GLY A 129 -19.61 -4.39 13.91
C GLY A 129 -18.71 -4.38 15.15
N ASP A 130 -18.41 -5.56 15.68
CA ASP A 130 -17.67 -5.72 16.95
C ASP A 130 -16.23 -6.16 16.75
N GLU A 131 -15.84 -6.55 15.53
CA GLU A 131 -14.47 -6.93 15.21
C GLU A 131 -13.52 -5.73 15.22
N LEU A 132 -12.28 -5.98 15.57
CA LEU A 132 -11.20 -5.00 15.44
C LEU A 132 -10.92 -4.77 13.94
N ILE A 133 -10.68 -3.51 13.58
CA ILE A 133 -10.44 -3.15 12.17
C ILE A 133 -9.22 -3.86 11.59
N GLU A 134 -8.21 -4.12 12.39
CA GLU A 134 -7.01 -4.86 11.99
C GLU A 134 -7.37 -6.28 11.50
N VAL A 135 -8.28 -6.96 12.20
CA VAL A 135 -8.79 -8.29 11.79
C VAL A 135 -9.62 -8.20 10.51
N VAL A 136 -10.45 -7.18 10.44
CA VAL A 136 -11.24 -6.89 9.23
C VAL A 136 -10.34 -6.65 8.03
N LEU A 137 -9.27 -5.89 8.20
CA LEU A 137 -8.31 -5.58 7.13
C LEU A 137 -7.53 -6.82 6.67
N GLU A 138 -7.23 -7.76 7.55
CA GLU A 138 -6.59 -9.03 7.15
C GLU A 138 -7.48 -9.87 6.23
N ARG A 139 -8.80 -9.77 6.40
CA ARG A 139 -9.81 -10.53 5.62
C ARG A 139 -10.25 -9.81 4.35
N ALA A 140 -10.54 -8.53 4.44
CA ALA A 140 -11.17 -7.73 3.39
C ALA A 140 -10.21 -6.75 2.71
N GLY A 141 -9.09 -6.43 3.36
CA GLY A 141 -8.16 -5.42 2.89
C GLY A 141 -7.23 -5.94 1.79
N ARG A 142 -6.80 -5.00 0.96
CA ARG A 142 -5.78 -5.22 -0.05
C ARG A 142 -4.55 -4.37 0.26
N MET A 143 -3.37 -4.85 -0.18
CA MET A 143 -2.14 -4.08 -0.04
C MET A 143 -2.25 -2.78 -0.83
N PRO A 144 -2.09 -1.60 -0.21
CA PRO A 144 -2.09 -0.34 -0.94
C PRO A 144 -0.84 -0.27 -1.82
N LEU A 145 -1.02 -0.29 -3.13
CA LEU A 145 0.07 -0.08 -4.08
C LEU A 145 0.13 1.40 -4.47
N PRO A 146 1.32 1.98 -4.63
CA PRO A 146 1.47 3.33 -5.15
C PRO A 146 0.73 3.46 -6.49
N TYR A 147 -0.07 4.52 -6.64
CA TYR A 147 -0.98 4.72 -7.77
C TYR A 147 -0.27 4.67 -9.14
N ARG A 148 1.04 4.94 -9.18
CA ARG A 148 1.85 4.94 -10.42
C ARG A 148 2.46 3.58 -10.75
N SER A 149 2.53 2.65 -9.81
CA SER A 149 3.17 1.35 -10.02
C SER A 149 2.24 0.23 -10.49
N CYS A 150 0.92 0.49 -10.65
CA CYS A 150 -0.02 -0.50 -11.16
C CYS A 150 -0.74 0.00 -12.42
N PRO A 151 -0.20 -0.18 -13.63
CA PRO A 151 -0.90 0.11 -14.87
C PRO A 151 -2.06 -0.88 -15.14
N ILE A 152 -2.11 -1.99 -14.42
CA ILE A 152 -3.10 -3.05 -14.61
C ILE A 152 -4.19 -2.90 -13.57
N ARG A 153 -5.21 -2.12 -13.92
CA ARG A 153 -6.34 -1.79 -13.03
C ARG A 153 -7.21 -2.97 -12.59
N HIS A 154 -7.10 -4.17 -13.18
CA HIS A 154 -8.08 -5.23 -12.96
C HIS A 154 -7.58 -6.67 -12.86
N ALA A 155 -6.35 -7.01 -13.18
CA ALA A 155 -6.00 -8.43 -13.35
C ALA A 155 -5.13 -9.07 -12.25
N PHE A 156 -4.49 -8.31 -11.36
CA PHE A 156 -3.45 -8.86 -10.48
C PHE A 156 -3.51 -8.51 -8.98
N CYS A 157 -4.56 -7.86 -8.52
CA CYS A 157 -4.81 -7.70 -7.08
C CYS A 157 -5.54 -8.90 -6.45
N VAL A 158 -5.64 -10.04 -7.12
CA VAL A 158 -6.51 -11.16 -6.69
C VAL A 158 -5.76 -12.29 -5.98
N GLU A 159 -4.44 -12.31 -6.01
CA GLU A 159 -3.72 -13.29 -5.20
C GLU A 159 -3.17 -12.65 -3.91
N PRO A 160 -3.69 -13.03 -2.74
CA PRO A 160 -3.00 -12.74 -1.49
C PRO A 160 -1.62 -13.38 -1.57
N CYS A 161 -0.59 -12.63 -1.22
CA CYS A 161 0.75 -13.16 -1.04
C CYS A 161 0.68 -14.22 0.08
N ARG A 162 0.31 -15.46 -0.26
CA ARG A 162 0.37 -16.58 0.66
C ARG A 162 1.84 -16.81 0.94
N ARG A 163 2.21 -16.69 2.20
CA ARG A 163 3.49 -17.14 2.70
C ARG A 163 3.58 -18.65 2.53
N PRO A 164 4.78 -19.20 2.28
CA PRO A 164 5.03 -20.59 2.52
C PRO A 164 4.94 -20.91 4.01
#